data_02f015f9b87b10e2b6b496c335a45157
#
_entry.id   02f015f9b87b10e2b6b496c335a45157
#
_cell.length_a   1.000
_cell.length_b   1.000
_cell.length_c   1.000
_cell.angle_alpha   90.00
_cell.angle_beta   90.00
_cell.angle_gamma   90.00
#
_symmetry.space_group_name_H-M   'P 1'
#
loop_
_entity.id
_entity.type
_entity.pdbx_description
1 polymer ?
#
loop_
_entity_poly.entity_id
_entity_poly.type
_entity_poly.pdbx_seq_one_letter_code
_entity_poly.pdbx_strand_id
1 'polypeptide(L)' 'GNPARYQMSVKVDLGILDDQNKRIEKIFVQQFNYSTNSNKFQLNQYEKEIEKILISKIINEVIKNLSKL' A
#
# COMPACT_ATOMS: atom_id res chain seq x y z
N GLY A 1 24.34 -15.01 10.84
CA GLY A 1 23.27 -15.54 10.01
C GLY A 1 22.83 -14.55 8.96
N ASN A 2 22.07 -15.02 8.02
CA ASN A 2 21.53 -14.15 6.97
C ASN A 2 20.47 -13.22 7.59
N PRO A 3 20.49 -11.94 7.18
CA PRO A 3 19.42 -11.05 7.65
C PRO A 3 18.08 -11.54 7.14
N ALA A 4 17.08 -11.51 8.01
CA ALA A 4 15.73 -11.86 7.62
C ALA A 4 15.18 -10.79 6.67
N ARG A 5 14.40 -11.24 5.69
CA ARG A 5 13.74 -10.33 4.76
C ARG A 5 12.26 -10.27 5.10
N TYR A 6 11.72 -9.08 5.06
CA TYR A 6 10.31 -8.84 5.31
C TYR A 6 9.66 -8.24 4.09
N GLN A 7 8.38 -8.42 3.99
CA GLN A 7 7.55 -7.76 2.99
C GLN A 7 6.46 -6.99 3.69
N MET A 8 6.35 -5.71 3.34
CA MET A 8 5.22 -4.89 3.76
C MET A 8 4.22 -4.81 2.62
N SER A 9 2.96 -5.03 2.91
CA SER A 9 1.90 -4.98 1.91
C SER A 9 0.76 -4.13 2.44
N VAL A 10 0.28 -3.23 1.58
CA VAL A 10 -0.91 -2.43 1.88
C VAL A 10 -1.95 -2.72 0.80
N LYS A 11 -3.15 -3.06 1.24
CA LYS A 11 -4.25 -3.39 0.36
C LYS A 11 -5.43 -2.48 0.67
N VAL A 12 -6.00 -1.89 -0.37
CA VAL A 12 -7.21 -1.08 -0.26
C VAL A 12 -8.28 -1.68 -1.15
N ASP A 13 -9.44 -1.93 -0.57
CA ASP A 13 -10.61 -2.43 -1.28
C ASP A 13 -11.61 -1.27 -1.38
N LEU A 14 -11.85 -0.82 -2.60
CA LEU A 14 -12.68 0.36 -2.86
C LEU A 14 -13.97 -0.05 -3.56
N GLY A 15 -15.10 0.25 -2.92
CA GLY A 15 -16.41 0.06 -3.52
C GLY A 15 -16.91 1.39 -4.09
N ILE A 16 -17.33 1.39 -5.36
CA ILE A 16 -17.83 2.57 -6.06
C ILE A 16 -19.19 2.24 -6.63
N LEU A 17 -20.13 3.18 -6.48
CA LEU A 17 -21.43 3.08 -7.15
C LEU A 17 -21.38 3.89 -8.44
N ASP A 18 -21.77 3.27 -9.56
CA ASP A 18 -21.87 3.97 -10.82
C ASP A 18 -23.23 4.69 -10.97
N ASP A 19 -23.45 5.33 -12.11
CA ASP A 19 -24.67 6.09 -12.37
C ASP A 19 -25.92 5.20 -12.40
N GLN A 20 -25.75 3.90 -12.59
CA GLN A 20 -26.84 2.94 -12.64
C GLN A 20 -27.01 2.19 -11.32
N ASN A 21 -26.36 2.68 -10.24
CA ASN A 21 -26.34 2.06 -8.91
C ASN A 21 -25.72 0.66 -8.90
N LYS A 22 -24.87 0.36 -9.88
CA LYS A 22 -24.08 -0.87 -9.85
C LYS A 22 -22.84 -0.67 -9.03
N ARG A 23 -22.55 -1.62 -8.17
CA ARG A 23 -21.35 -1.56 -7.34
C ARG A 23 -20.17 -2.12 -8.13
N ILE A 24 -19.14 -1.31 -8.25
CA ILE A 24 -17.86 -1.70 -8.82
C ILE A 24 -16.85 -1.80 -7.68
N GLU A 25 -16.20 -2.94 -7.55
CA GLU A 25 -15.17 -3.13 -6.55
C GLU A 25 -13.81 -3.12 -7.23
N LYS A 26 -12.88 -2.35 -6.67
CA LYS A 26 -11.50 -2.29 -7.14
C LYS A 26 -10.57 -2.53 -5.97
N ILE A 27 -9.56 -3.34 -6.20
CA ILE A 27 -8.56 -3.68 -5.20
C ILE A 27 -7.23 -3.11 -5.64
N PHE A 28 -6.57 -2.39 -4.74
CA PHE A 28 -5.25 -1.81 -4.96
C PHE A 28 -4.29 -2.43 -3.96
N VAL A 29 -3.14 -2.91 -4.44
CA VAL A 29 -2.13 -3.52 -3.59
C VAL A 29 -0.79 -2.90 -3.94
N GLN A 30 -0.05 -2.51 -2.90
CA GLN A 30 1.34 -2.09 -3.02
C GLN A 30 2.17 -2.90 -2.04
N GLN A 31 3.34 -3.31 -2.47
CA GLN A 31 4.23 -4.16 -1.69
C GLN A 31 5.65 -3.61 -1.74
N PHE A 32 6.37 -3.83 -0.65
CA PHE A 32 7.77 -3.43 -0.56
C PHE A 32 8.54 -4.49 0.23
N ASN A 33 9.64 -4.97 -0.32
CA ASN A 33 10.53 -5.92 0.34
C ASN A 33 11.68 -5.16 0.97
N TYR A 34 12.03 -5.52 2.20
CA TYR A 34 13.13 -4.89 2.91
C TYR A 34 13.82 -5.87 3.85
N SER A 35 15.05 -5.54 4.22
CA SER A 35 15.83 -6.37 5.15
C SER A 35 15.63 -5.85 6.58
N THR A 36 15.71 -6.78 7.53
CA THR A 36 15.66 -6.38 8.93
C THR A 36 16.95 -5.69 9.33
N ASN A 37 16.85 -4.83 10.34
CA ASN A 37 17.97 -4.17 10.96
C ASN A 37 18.07 -4.65 12.42
N SER A 38 19.29 -4.85 12.92
CA SER A 38 19.51 -5.24 14.31
C SER A 38 19.05 -4.16 15.29
N ASN A 39 19.01 -2.91 14.86
CA ASN A 39 18.54 -1.80 15.67
C ASN A 39 17.01 -1.66 15.49
N LYS A 40 16.27 -2.05 16.53
CA LYS A 40 14.80 -2.03 16.47
C LYS A 40 14.22 -0.64 16.27
N PHE A 41 14.85 0.37 16.84
CA PHE A 41 14.38 1.75 16.70
C PHE A 41 14.48 2.21 15.24
N GLN A 42 15.61 1.96 14.60
CA GLN A 42 15.81 2.32 13.20
C GLN A 42 14.87 1.52 12.29
N LEU A 43 14.67 0.26 12.60
CA LEU A 43 13.76 -0.59 11.83
C LEU A 43 12.33 -0.05 11.91
N ASN A 44 11.87 0.32 13.11
CA ASN A 44 10.53 0.88 13.28
C ASN A 44 10.33 2.17 12.49
N GLN A 45 11.33 3.05 12.50
CA GLN A 45 11.25 4.30 11.73
C GLN A 45 11.22 4.03 10.23
N TYR A 46 12.05 3.10 9.79
CA TYR A 46 12.10 2.70 8.39
C TYR A 46 10.76 2.13 7.93
N GLU A 47 10.16 1.28 8.75
CA GLU A 47 8.86 0.70 8.43
C GLU A 47 7.76 1.75 8.33
N LYS A 48 7.80 2.76 9.20
CA LYS A 48 6.83 3.86 9.13
C LYS A 48 6.98 4.66 7.84
N GLU A 49 8.21 4.88 7.39
CA GLU A 49 8.46 5.56 6.12
C GLU A 49 7.98 4.75 4.93
N ILE A 50 8.23 3.43 4.93
CA ILE A 50 7.74 2.53 3.88
C ILE A 50 6.21 2.60 3.84
N GLU A 51 5.56 2.52 4.99
CA GLU A 51 4.10 2.57 5.07
C GLU A 51 3.55 3.85 4.44
N LYS A 52 4.15 5.00 4.75
CA LYS A 52 3.73 6.27 4.17
C LYS A 52 3.88 6.28 2.65
N ILE A 53 4.99 5.73 2.14
CA ILE A 53 5.23 5.67 0.71
C ILE A 53 4.20 4.78 0.03
N LEU A 54 3.92 3.61 0.60
CA LEU A 54 2.95 2.69 0.03
C LEU A 54 1.55 3.27 0.02
N ILE A 55 1.15 3.94 1.11
CA ILE A 55 -0.15 4.60 1.19
C ILE A 55 -0.26 5.71 0.14
N SER A 56 0.80 6.51 -0.02
CA SER A 56 0.82 7.57 -1.04
C SER A 56 0.66 7.01 -2.44
N LYS A 57 1.33 5.89 -2.74
CA LYS A 57 1.21 5.24 -4.04
C LYS A 57 -0.21 4.74 -4.30
N ILE A 58 -0.84 4.16 -3.28
CA ILE A 58 -2.22 3.67 -3.40
C ILE A 58 -3.17 4.83 -3.61
N ILE A 59 -3.02 5.91 -2.87
CA ILE A 59 -3.86 7.10 -3.04
C ILE A 59 -3.77 7.63 -4.46
N ASN A 60 -2.56 7.73 -5.01
CA ASN A 60 -2.36 8.17 -6.38
C ASN A 60 -3.03 7.24 -7.40
N GLU A 61 -2.95 5.93 -7.18
CA GLU A 61 -3.62 4.96 -8.04
C GLU A 61 -5.13 5.09 -7.99
N VAL A 62 -5.69 5.29 -6.79
CA VAL A 62 -7.13 5.48 -6.60
C VAL A 62 -7.58 6.72 -7.36
N ILE A 63 -6.86 7.83 -7.22
CA ILE A 63 -7.20 9.08 -7.90
C ILE A 63 -7.17 8.91 -9.41
N LYS A 64 -6.13 8.25 -9.94
CA LYS A 64 -6.01 8.01 -11.38
C LYS A 64 -7.18 7.15 -11.90
N ASN A 65 -7.56 6.14 -11.14
CA ASN A 65 -8.67 5.26 -11.54
C ASN A 65 -10.00 6.00 -11.51
N LEU A 66 -10.23 6.82 -10.48
CA LEU A 66 -11.46 7.60 -10.37
C LEU A 66 -11.58 8.63 -11.49
N SER A 67 -10.48 9.21 -11.94
CA SER A 67 -10.49 10.19 -13.01
C SER A 67 -10.78 9.58 -14.39
N LYS A 68 -10.69 8.26 -14.52
CA LYS A 68 -11.00 7.56 -15.77
C LYS A 68 -12.46 7.09 -15.84
N LEU A 69 -13.18 7.23 -14.76
CA LEU A 69 -14.61 6.89 -14.75
C LEU A 69 -15.48 8.04 -15.38
#